data_74aab8a840db4105f2c76e66d19f006e
#
_entry.id   74aab8a840db4105f2c76e66d19f006e
#
_cell.length_a   1.000
_cell.length_b   1.000
_cell.length_c   1.000
_cell.angle_alpha   90.00
_cell.angle_beta   90.00
_cell.angle_gamma   90.00
#
_symmetry.space_group_name_H-M   'P 1'
#
loop_
_entity.id
_entity.type
_entity.pdbx_description
1 polymer ?
#
loop_
_entity_poly.entity_id
_entity_poly.type
_entity_poly.pdbx_seq_one_letter_code
_entity_poly.pdbx_strand_id
1 'polypeptide(L)'
;IGIGGGVFNYNYGAVSHTGVHLDYAYHVFVGNGRLAFGLAPVFFQYSLNKSGFTLPDGNNIDPLISNDPSESLLFLDVNAGMHYYDDVSYAGFSIIQLLNSTVQFGDLSFESLDQMSMNSDLARSMYAYYGRYITFNKDFSLEPSVWLKYNLQSGFRADANAIFHLQDTFQAGISYRLQESLGMLVGVKLDNLEIRYVFEVPVSAQVPNRYTSHQVMIRFNLGEPID
;
A
#
# COMPACT_ATOMS: atom_id res chain seq x y z
N ILE A 1 12.51 15.22 14.49
CA ILE A 1 13.04 14.21 13.55
C ILE A 1 12.38 12.88 13.88
N GLY A 2 11.87 12.19 12.85
CA GLY A 2 11.37 10.83 12.94
C GLY A 2 12.25 9.89 12.14
N ILE A 3 12.49 8.69 12.66
CA ILE A 3 13.22 7.62 11.99
C ILE A 3 12.38 6.35 12.12
N GLY A 4 12.24 5.62 11.03
CA GLY A 4 11.49 4.39 10.97
C GLY A 4 12.06 3.41 9.97
N GLY A 5 11.41 2.28 9.83
CA GLY A 5 11.72 1.31 8.80
C GLY A 5 10.84 0.09 8.91
N GLY A 6 10.84 -0.72 7.88
CA GLY A 6 10.03 -1.91 7.84
C GLY A 6 10.51 -2.92 6.82
N VAL A 7 9.96 -4.10 6.94
CA VAL A 7 10.11 -5.19 5.97
C VAL A 7 8.75 -5.55 5.43
N PHE A 8 8.68 -5.92 4.17
CA PHE A 8 7.44 -6.35 3.55
C PHE A 8 7.67 -7.56 2.64
N ASN A 9 6.63 -8.37 2.51
CA ASN A 9 6.57 -9.47 1.56
C ASN A 9 5.15 -9.55 0.98
N TYR A 10 5.05 -9.50 -0.33
CA TYR A 10 3.79 -9.65 -1.06
C TYR A 10 3.92 -10.79 -2.06
N ASN A 11 2.91 -11.66 -2.12
CA ASN A 11 2.84 -12.76 -3.06
C ASN A 11 1.56 -12.66 -3.89
N TYR A 12 1.73 -12.60 -5.20
CA TYR A 12 0.63 -12.49 -6.18
C TYR A 12 0.77 -13.59 -7.23
N GLY A 13 0.22 -14.77 -6.94
CA GLY A 13 0.37 -15.92 -7.83
C GLY A 13 1.83 -16.33 -8.02
N ALA A 14 2.35 -16.20 -9.24
CA ALA A 14 3.74 -16.54 -9.58
C ALA A 14 4.76 -15.45 -9.22
N VAL A 15 4.29 -14.25 -8.84
CA VAL A 15 5.14 -13.10 -8.54
C VAL A 15 5.25 -12.91 -7.04
N SER A 16 6.47 -12.73 -6.54
CA SER A 16 6.73 -12.31 -5.17
C SER A 16 7.56 -11.02 -5.13
N HIS A 17 7.26 -10.20 -4.14
CA HIS A 17 7.84 -8.89 -3.93
C HIS A 17 8.26 -8.76 -2.48
N THR A 18 9.54 -8.80 -2.19
CA THR A 18 10.09 -8.75 -0.83
C THR A 18 11.07 -7.61 -0.71
N GLY A 19 10.97 -6.83 0.36
CA GLY A 19 11.86 -5.69 0.52
C GLY A 19 11.91 -5.11 1.91
N VAL A 20 12.75 -4.09 2.03
CA VAL A 20 12.97 -3.30 3.24
C VAL A 20 12.91 -1.83 2.88
N HIS A 21 12.43 -1.01 3.79
CA HIS A 21 12.50 0.44 3.68
C HIS A 21 13.03 1.07 4.95
N LEU A 22 13.66 2.23 4.79
CA LEU A 22 14.10 3.08 5.88
C LEU A 22 13.38 4.42 5.72
N ASP A 23 12.80 4.92 6.81
CA ASP A 23 12.02 6.14 6.80
C ASP A 23 12.75 7.23 7.58
N TYR A 24 12.82 8.42 7.00
CA TYR A 24 13.31 9.61 7.66
C TYR A 24 12.28 10.73 7.50
N ALA A 25 11.93 11.39 8.60
CA ALA A 25 11.00 12.50 8.61
C ALA A 25 11.55 13.71 9.38
N TYR A 26 11.43 14.88 8.77
CA TYR A 26 11.74 16.15 9.40
C TYR A 26 10.45 16.92 9.65
N HIS A 27 10.24 17.38 10.90
CA HIS A 27 9.03 18.05 11.33
C HIS A 27 9.28 19.53 11.55
N VAL A 28 8.38 20.37 11.06
CA VAL A 28 8.34 21.82 11.31
C VAL A 28 6.98 22.21 11.89
N PHE A 29 6.96 23.19 12.77
CA PHE A 29 5.71 23.75 13.28
C PHE A 29 5.11 24.72 12.26
N VAL A 30 3.82 24.56 11.95
CA VAL A 30 3.07 25.40 11.04
C VAL A 30 1.71 25.71 11.66
N GLY A 31 1.52 26.96 12.09
CA GLY A 31 0.31 27.34 12.84
C GLY A 31 0.19 26.56 14.15
N ASN A 32 -0.95 25.92 14.37
CA ASN A 32 -1.22 25.08 15.53
C ASN A 32 -0.85 23.61 15.32
N GLY A 33 -0.34 23.26 14.14
CA GLY A 33 -0.01 21.89 13.80
C GLY A 33 1.46 21.68 13.45
N ARG A 34 1.75 20.51 12.96
CA ARG A 34 3.09 20.10 12.51
C ARG A 34 3.03 19.63 11.06
N LEU A 35 4.00 20.07 10.28
CA LEU A 35 4.21 19.58 8.90
C LEU A 35 5.47 18.72 8.90
N ALA A 36 5.33 17.49 8.49
CA ALA A 36 6.42 16.53 8.33
C ALA A 36 6.77 16.36 6.85
N PHE A 37 8.06 16.37 6.52
CA PHE A 37 8.58 16.00 5.22
C PHE A 37 9.30 14.67 5.36
N GLY A 38 8.91 13.68 4.56
CA GLY A 38 9.43 12.32 4.63
C GLY A 38 10.13 11.88 3.36
N LEU A 39 11.21 11.11 3.54
CA LEU A 39 11.90 10.38 2.49
C LEU A 39 12.08 8.93 2.97
N ALA A 40 11.86 7.98 2.05
CA ALA A 40 12.01 6.57 2.34
C ALA A 40 12.67 5.85 1.16
N PRO A 41 14.00 5.59 1.22
CA PRO A 41 14.63 4.64 0.32
C PRO A 41 14.08 3.24 0.57
N VAL A 42 13.81 2.52 -0.53
CA VAL A 42 13.22 1.17 -0.54
C VAL A 42 14.12 0.26 -1.36
N PHE A 43 14.59 -0.82 -0.74
CA PHE A 43 15.32 -1.89 -1.41
C PHE A 43 14.41 -3.11 -1.50
N PHE A 44 14.20 -3.62 -2.70
CA PHE A 44 13.32 -4.76 -2.86
C PHE A 44 13.76 -5.69 -3.97
N GLN A 45 13.42 -6.95 -3.79
CA GLN A 45 13.58 -8.02 -4.75
C GLN A 45 12.23 -8.35 -5.37
N TYR A 46 12.19 -8.37 -6.67
CA TYR A 46 11.06 -8.83 -7.46
C TYR A 46 11.40 -10.21 -8.03
N SER A 47 10.60 -11.23 -7.74
CA SER A 47 10.86 -12.60 -8.16
C SER A 47 9.67 -13.16 -8.94
N LEU A 48 9.97 -13.80 -10.06
CA LEU A 48 8.98 -14.51 -10.88
C LEU A 48 9.24 -16.02 -10.79
N ASN A 49 8.30 -16.76 -10.25
CA ASN A 49 8.35 -18.22 -10.21
C ASN A 49 7.66 -18.80 -11.45
N LYS A 50 8.46 -19.34 -12.36
CA LYS A 50 7.99 -19.91 -13.64
C LYS A 50 7.57 -21.38 -13.52
N SER A 51 7.85 -22.05 -12.40
CA SER A 51 7.60 -23.51 -12.24
C SER A 51 6.12 -23.92 -12.26
N GLY A 52 5.22 -22.96 -12.04
CA GLY A 52 3.76 -23.20 -12.07
C GLY A 52 3.08 -22.99 -13.44
N PHE A 53 3.83 -22.56 -14.45
CA PHE A 53 3.26 -22.36 -15.78
C PHE A 53 3.21 -23.69 -16.55
N THR A 54 2.01 -24.12 -16.94
CA THR A 54 1.80 -25.24 -17.87
C THR A 54 1.43 -24.68 -19.23
N LEU A 55 2.18 -25.10 -20.25
CA LEU A 55 1.89 -24.73 -21.63
C LEU A 55 0.64 -25.49 -22.14
N PRO A 56 -0.15 -24.89 -23.05
CA PRO A 56 -1.36 -25.53 -23.60
C PRO A 56 -1.10 -26.84 -24.32
N ASP A 57 0.13 -27.09 -24.80
CA ASP A 57 0.57 -28.29 -25.48
C ASP A 57 1.08 -29.41 -24.55
N GLY A 58 1.08 -29.16 -23.22
CA GLY A 58 1.55 -30.10 -22.21
C GLY A 58 3.05 -30.39 -22.22
N ASN A 59 3.81 -29.72 -23.04
CA ASN A 59 5.27 -29.81 -23.07
C ASN A 59 5.88 -28.74 -22.12
N ASN A 60 6.53 -29.20 -21.06
CA ASN A 60 7.28 -28.33 -20.15
C ASN A 60 8.66 -27.89 -20.73
N ILE A 61 8.85 -27.99 -22.04
CA ILE A 61 10.12 -27.70 -22.71
C ILE A 61 9.95 -26.43 -23.58
N ASP A 62 9.63 -25.32 -22.94
CA ASP A 62 9.83 -24.01 -23.56
C ASP A 62 11.19 -23.50 -23.11
N PRO A 63 12.10 -23.15 -24.04
CA PRO A 63 13.40 -22.55 -23.69
C PRO A 63 13.29 -21.28 -22.83
N LEU A 64 12.16 -20.58 -22.89
CA LEU A 64 11.85 -19.40 -22.08
C LEU A 64 11.52 -19.74 -20.62
N ILE A 65 11.06 -20.96 -20.36
CA ILE A 65 10.64 -21.41 -19.02
C ILE A 65 11.68 -22.36 -18.42
N SER A 66 12.39 -23.11 -19.25
CA SER A 66 13.19 -24.28 -18.83
C SER A 66 14.57 -23.95 -18.28
N ASN A 67 15.16 -22.79 -18.58
CA ASN A 67 16.53 -22.51 -18.20
C ASN A 67 16.67 -21.94 -16.79
N ASP A 68 15.62 -21.33 -16.23
CA ASP A 68 15.63 -20.83 -14.85
C ASP A 68 14.21 -20.89 -14.26
N PRO A 69 13.94 -21.80 -13.31
CA PRO A 69 12.61 -21.96 -12.72
C PRO A 69 12.19 -20.73 -11.88
N SER A 70 13.13 -19.87 -11.50
CA SER A 70 12.86 -18.63 -10.82
C SER A 70 13.85 -17.54 -11.22
N GLU A 71 13.34 -16.41 -11.62
CA GLU A 71 14.13 -15.23 -11.95
C GLU A 71 13.88 -14.14 -10.91
N SER A 72 14.94 -13.50 -10.42
CA SER A 72 14.81 -12.45 -9.42
C SER A 72 15.68 -11.24 -9.76
N LEU A 73 15.10 -10.05 -9.56
CA LEU A 73 15.74 -8.77 -9.82
C LEU A 73 15.72 -7.92 -8.55
N LEU A 74 16.82 -7.23 -8.27
CA LEU A 74 16.94 -6.33 -7.13
C LEU A 74 16.79 -4.88 -7.60
N PHE A 75 15.97 -4.12 -6.90
CA PHE A 75 15.67 -2.73 -7.21
C PHE A 75 15.91 -1.82 -6.00
N LEU A 76 16.29 -0.59 -6.32
CA LEU A 76 16.28 0.54 -5.41
C LEU A 76 15.26 1.55 -5.89
N ASP A 77 14.40 2.02 -5.00
CA ASP A 77 13.49 3.12 -5.26
C ASP A 77 13.44 4.08 -4.07
N VAL A 78 12.79 5.20 -4.24
CA VAL A 78 12.63 6.22 -3.20
C VAL A 78 11.18 6.66 -3.16
N ASN A 79 10.62 6.71 -1.95
CA ASN A 79 9.33 7.34 -1.70
C ASN A 79 9.55 8.69 -1.03
N ALA A 80 8.70 9.66 -1.35
CA ALA A 80 8.70 10.97 -0.71
C ALA A 80 7.30 11.41 -0.36
N GLY A 81 7.16 12.22 0.68
CA GLY A 81 5.85 12.71 1.08
C GLY A 81 5.90 13.87 2.06
N MET A 82 4.74 14.46 2.27
CA MET A 82 4.48 15.44 3.30
C MET A 82 3.21 15.09 4.06
N HIS A 83 3.21 15.36 5.35
CA HIS A 83 2.08 15.11 6.24
C HIS A 83 1.90 16.25 7.21
N TYR A 84 0.75 16.90 7.15
CA TYR A 84 0.32 17.90 8.11
C TYR A 84 -0.64 17.27 9.11
N TYR A 85 -0.50 17.59 10.38
CA TYR A 85 -1.45 17.18 11.41
C TYR A 85 -1.52 18.21 12.54
N ASP A 86 -2.71 18.37 13.07
CA ASP A 86 -3.03 19.11 14.27
C ASP A 86 -3.93 18.26 15.20
N ASP A 87 -4.47 18.87 16.26
CA ASP A 87 -5.28 18.16 17.26
C ASP A 87 -6.59 17.56 16.71
N VAL A 88 -7.07 18.03 15.57
CA VAL A 88 -8.38 17.66 15.04
C VAL A 88 -8.35 17.20 13.58
N SER A 89 -7.28 17.46 12.84
CA SER A 89 -7.23 17.17 11.42
C SER A 89 -5.86 16.71 10.95
N TYR A 90 -5.84 15.97 9.86
CA TYR A 90 -4.61 15.59 9.19
C TYR A 90 -4.81 15.57 7.67
N ALA A 91 -3.74 15.90 6.97
CA ALA A 91 -3.68 15.84 5.51
C ALA A 91 -2.30 15.37 5.06
N GLY A 92 -2.23 14.70 3.94
CA GLY A 92 -0.93 14.31 3.41
C GLY A 92 -0.95 14.14 1.90
N PHE A 93 0.26 14.18 1.36
CA PHE A 93 0.54 13.88 -0.02
C PHE A 93 1.81 13.04 -0.10
N SER A 94 1.83 12.00 -0.91
CA SER A 94 3.02 11.20 -1.12
C SER A 94 3.13 10.70 -2.55
N ILE A 95 4.37 10.49 -2.97
CA ILE A 95 4.72 9.88 -4.23
C ILE A 95 5.56 8.66 -3.90
N ILE A 96 5.16 7.52 -4.40
CA ILE A 96 5.92 6.27 -4.28
C ILE A 96 6.47 5.87 -5.63
N GLN A 97 7.61 5.18 -5.62
CA GLN A 97 8.34 4.77 -6.82
C GLN A 97 8.80 5.98 -7.66
N LEU A 98 9.53 6.90 -7.01
CA LEU A 98 10.03 8.12 -7.64
C LEU A 98 11.01 7.83 -8.79
N LEU A 99 11.85 6.79 -8.65
CA LEU A 99 12.88 6.44 -9.64
C LEU A 99 12.28 5.74 -10.86
N ASN A 100 11.03 5.23 -10.74
CA ASN A 100 10.30 4.59 -11.85
C ASN A 100 11.13 3.49 -12.53
N SER A 101 11.69 2.57 -11.73
CA SER A 101 12.55 1.49 -12.21
C SER A 101 11.81 0.57 -13.19
N THR A 102 12.45 0.23 -14.30
CA THR A 102 11.90 -0.68 -15.28
C THR A 102 12.28 -2.12 -14.94
N VAL A 103 11.29 -2.99 -14.84
CA VAL A 103 11.49 -4.43 -14.62
C VAL A 103 11.61 -5.13 -15.97
N GLN A 104 12.77 -5.70 -16.24
CA GLN A 104 13.01 -6.51 -17.44
C GLN A 104 13.41 -7.92 -17.02
N PHE A 105 12.59 -8.90 -17.37
CA PHE A 105 12.89 -10.31 -17.18
C PHE A 105 13.34 -10.92 -18.51
N GLY A 106 14.45 -11.67 -18.45
CA GLY A 106 14.98 -12.43 -19.56
C GLY A 106 15.93 -11.64 -20.47
N ASP A 107 17.04 -12.25 -20.81
CA ASP A 107 18.01 -11.79 -21.80
C ASP A 107 17.56 -12.31 -23.19
N LEU A 108 16.38 -11.85 -23.63
CA LEU A 108 15.82 -12.22 -24.93
C LEU A 108 16.44 -11.35 -26.04
N SER A 109 17.68 -11.60 -26.34
CA SER A 109 18.29 -11.13 -27.59
C SER A 109 17.77 -11.96 -28.77
N PHE A 110 16.48 -11.89 -29.05
CA PHE A 110 15.92 -12.32 -30.32
C PHE A 110 15.87 -11.09 -31.24
N GLU A 111 16.77 -11.08 -32.19
CA GLU A 111 16.95 -10.06 -33.24
C GLU A 111 15.71 -9.90 -34.15
N SER A 112 14.60 -10.55 -33.87
CA SER A 112 13.40 -10.56 -34.71
C SER A 112 12.05 -10.34 -34.01
N LEU A 113 12.02 -10.08 -32.69
CA LEU A 113 10.78 -9.80 -31.96
C LEU A 113 10.86 -8.45 -31.24
N ASP A 114 11.06 -7.39 -31.99
CA ASP A 114 11.18 -6.00 -31.54
C ASP A 114 9.89 -5.42 -30.90
N GLN A 115 8.89 -6.26 -30.58
CA GLN A 115 7.61 -5.85 -30.05
C GLN A 115 7.11 -6.61 -28.80
N MET A 116 7.90 -7.50 -28.22
CA MET A 116 7.52 -8.23 -27.02
C MET A 116 8.51 -8.09 -25.87
N SER A 117 9.05 -6.91 -25.67
CA SER A 117 9.68 -6.60 -24.38
C SER A 117 8.56 -6.46 -23.37
N MET A 118 8.44 -7.41 -22.43
CA MET A 118 7.62 -7.25 -21.23
C MET A 118 8.31 -6.24 -20.29
N ASN A 119 8.40 -5.00 -20.74
CA ASN A 119 8.83 -3.90 -19.92
C ASN A 119 7.67 -3.54 -19.00
N SER A 120 7.71 -4.01 -17.77
CA SER A 120 6.81 -3.57 -16.73
C SER A 120 7.48 -2.43 -15.97
N ASP A 121 7.16 -1.21 -16.30
CA ASP A 121 7.56 -0.08 -15.48
C ASP A 121 6.83 -0.16 -14.14
N LEU A 122 7.57 -0.04 -13.05
CA LEU A 122 7.01 0.16 -11.73
C LEU A 122 6.39 1.54 -11.69
N ALA A 123 5.11 1.62 -12.08
CA ALA A 123 4.44 2.88 -12.32
C ALA A 123 4.33 3.71 -11.05
N ARG A 124 4.85 4.92 -11.13
CA ARG A 124 4.75 5.93 -10.07
C ARG A 124 3.32 6.09 -9.62
N SER A 125 3.10 6.07 -8.31
CA SER A 125 1.79 6.29 -7.69
C SER A 125 1.83 7.50 -6.78
N MET A 126 0.80 8.32 -6.87
CA MET A 126 0.59 9.50 -6.05
C MET A 126 -0.60 9.26 -5.13
N TYR A 127 -0.46 9.68 -3.88
CA TYR A 127 -1.51 9.59 -2.87
C TYR A 127 -1.74 10.96 -2.27
N ALA A 128 -3.01 11.29 -2.06
CA ALA A 128 -3.42 12.43 -1.26
C ALA A 128 -4.51 11.97 -0.29
N TYR A 129 -4.51 12.47 0.92
CA TYR A 129 -5.54 12.14 1.89
C TYR A 129 -5.81 13.31 2.82
N TYR A 130 -7.03 13.31 3.34
CA TYR A 130 -7.49 14.22 4.36
C TYR A 130 -8.42 13.49 5.32
N GLY A 131 -8.27 13.75 6.61
CA GLY A 131 -9.17 13.27 7.64
C GLY A 131 -9.35 14.26 8.76
N ARG A 132 -10.42 14.11 9.52
CA ARG A 132 -10.74 14.99 10.64
C ARG A 132 -11.40 14.21 11.77
N TYR A 133 -11.03 14.53 13.01
CA TYR A 133 -11.71 14.04 14.20
C TYR A 133 -12.83 15.02 14.59
N ILE A 134 -14.05 14.50 14.70
CA ILE A 134 -15.25 15.24 15.13
C ILE A 134 -15.67 14.63 16.46
N THR A 135 -15.38 15.31 17.57
CA THR A 135 -15.74 14.86 18.90
C THR A 135 -17.15 15.34 19.25
N PHE A 136 -18.07 14.42 19.49
CA PHE A 136 -19.44 14.73 19.90
C PHE A 136 -19.54 14.86 21.43
N ASN A 137 -18.86 13.98 22.15
CA ASN A 137 -18.76 14.00 23.61
C ASN A 137 -17.48 13.24 24.03
N LYS A 138 -17.28 13.05 25.35
CA LYS A 138 -16.10 12.40 25.90
C LYS A 138 -15.95 10.91 25.51
N ASP A 139 -17.09 10.27 25.18
CA ASP A 139 -17.13 8.83 24.89
C ASP A 139 -17.22 8.53 23.40
N PHE A 140 -17.54 9.54 22.58
CA PHE A 140 -17.85 9.29 21.18
C PHE A 140 -17.24 10.33 20.23
N SER A 141 -16.49 9.86 19.24
CA SER A 141 -15.97 10.66 18.14
C SER A 141 -16.12 9.95 16.79
N LEU A 142 -16.12 10.73 15.73
CA LEU A 142 -16.21 10.29 14.34
C LEU A 142 -14.98 10.81 13.59
N GLU A 143 -14.34 9.94 12.84
CA GLU A 143 -13.21 10.23 11.96
C GLU A 143 -13.60 9.98 10.50
N PRO A 144 -14.22 10.96 9.81
CA PRO A 144 -14.36 10.91 8.36
C PRO A 144 -13.02 11.16 7.68
N SER A 145 -12.72 10.41 6.62
CA SER A 145 -11.53 10.62 5.81
C SER A 145 -11.75 10.27 4.34
N VAL A 146 -10.94 10.88 3.49
CA VAL A 146 -10.90 10.61 2.05
C VAL A 146 -9.46 10.33 1.66
N TRP A 147 -9.28 9.31 0.84
CA TRP A 147 -8.01 8.92 0.25
C TRP A 147 -8.12 8.92 -1.26
N LEU A 148 -7.17 9.54 -1.92
CA LEU A 148 -7.08 9.62 -3.36
C LEU A 148 -5.78 8.96 -3.78
N LYS A 149 -5.85 8.10 -4.78
CA LYS A 149 -4.69 7.48 -5.41
C LYS A 149 -4.75 7.77 -6.91
N TYR A 150 -3.63 8.18 -7.47
CA TYR A 150 -3.44 8.24 -8.91
C TYR A 150 -2.20 7.44 -9.29
N ASN A 151 -2.35 6.57 -10.26
CA ASN A 151 -1.25 5.79 -10.83
C ASN A 151 -1.31 5.93 -12.34
N LEU A 152 -0.15 6.12 -12.99
CA LEU A 152 -0.06 6.36 -14.43
C LEU A 152 -0.62 5.21 -15.28
N GLN A 153 -0.59 3.97 -14.77
CA GLN A 153 -1.08 2.78 -15.48
C GLN A 153 -2.50 2.39 -15.10
N SER A 154 -2.85 2.44 -13.81
CA SER A 154 -4.16 1.99 -13.30
C SER A 154 -5.18 3.12 -13.12
N GLY A 155 -4.77 4.38 -13.34
CA GLY A 155 -5.67 5.53 -13.27
C GLY A 155 -5.96 6.02 -11.85
N PHE A 156 -7.13 6.62 -11.68
CA PHE A 156 -7.58 7.28 -10.45
C PHE A 156 -8.44 6.35 -9.60
N ARG A 157 -8.22 6.41 -8.27
CA ARG A 157 -9.02 5.71 -7.26
C ARG A 157 -9.33 6.67 -6.11
N ALA A 158 -10.52 6.58 -5.55
CA ALA A 158 -10.95 7.34 -4.39
C ALA A 158 -11.61 6.43 -3.36
N ASP A 159 -11.22 6.58 -2.11
CA ASP A 159 -11.77 5.87 -0.96
C ASP A 159 -12.32 6.89 0.03
N ALA A 160 -13.57 6.72 0.47
CA ALA A 160 -14.18 7.47 1.54
C ALA A 160 -14.38 6.55 2.76
N ASN A 161 -13.99 7.03 3.94
CA ASN A 161 -14.03 6.26 5.17
C ASN A 161 -14.73 7.05 6.28
N ALA A 162 -15.40 6.33 7.18
CA ALA A 162 -15.92 6.88 8.41
C ALA A 162 -15.66 5.89 9.54
N ILE A 163 -14.86 6.28 10.54
CA ILE A 163 -14.51 5.47 11.69
C ILE A 163 -15.13 6.11 12.94
N PHE A 164 -15.91 5.33 13.66
CA PHE A 164 -16.50 5.70 14.95
C PHE A 164 -15.56 5.20 16.06
N HIS A 165 -15.22 6.07 16.99
CA HIS A 165 -14.44 5.75 18.18
C HIS A 165 -15.35 5.84 19.39
N LEU A 166 -15.39 4.79 20.20
CA LEU A 166 -16.14 4.70 21.43
C LEU A 166 -15.18 4.53 22.61
N GLN A 167 -15.17 5.50 23.53
CA GLN A 167 -14.33 5.53 24.74
C GLN A 167 -12.84 5.33 24.46
N ASP A 168 -12.36 5.82 23.30
CA ASP A 168 -10.99 5.62 22.78
C ASP A 168 -10.52 4.15 22.75
N THR A 169 -11.40 3.22 23.12
CA THR A 169 -11.09 1.79 23.19
C THR A 169 -11.64 1.02 21.99
N PHE A 170 -12.90 1.23 21.62
CA PHE A 170 -13.52 0.49 20.53
C PHE A 170 -13.62 1.33 19.28
N GLN A 171 -13.42 0.69 18.15
CA GLN A 171 -13.52 1.31 16.83
C GLN A 171 -14.45 0.49 15.94
N ALA A 172 -15.32 1.16 15.22
CA ALA A 172 -16.15 0.57 14.17
C ALA A 172 -16.17 1.51 12.97
N GLY A 173 -15.99 1.00 11.78
CA GLY A 173 -15.89 1.85 10.60
C GLY A 173 -16.48 1.21 9.36
N ILE A 174 -16.79 2.08 8.41
CA ILE A 174 -17.18 1.73 7.06
C ILE A 174 -16.25 2.44 6.07
N SER A 175 -15.97 1.78 4.97
CA SER A 175 -15.21 2.34 3.86
C SER A 175 -15.93 2.06 2.54
N TYR A 176 -15.86 3.01 1.65
CA TYR A 176 -16.36 2.87 0.29
C TYR A 176 -15.27 3.26 -0.69
N ARG A 177 -14.84 2.29 -1.46
CA ARG A 177 -13.93 2.50 -2.59
C ARG A 177 -14.75 2.66 -3.85
N LEU A 178 -14.62 3.82 -4.48
CA LEU A 178 -15.44 4.23 -5.60
C LEU A 178 -15.45 3.16 -6.71
N GLN A 179 -16.65 2.62 -6.99
CA GLN A 179 -16.89 1.58 -8.01
C GLN A 179 -16.13 0.25 -7.83
N GLU A 180 -15.49 0.03 -6.69
CA GLU A 180 -14.71 -1.20 -6.45
C GLU A 180 -15.28 -2.02 -5.30
N SER A 181 -15.36 -1.48 -4.08
CA SER A 181 -15.65 -2.27 -2.88
C SER A 181 -16.28 -1.48 -1.75
N LEU A 182 -16.93 -2.24 -0.84
CA LEU A 182 -17.39 -1.78 0.47
C LEU A 182 -16.59 -2.51 1.53
N GLY A 183 -16.11 -1.79 2.54
CA GLY A 183 -15.38 -2.33 3.68
C GLY A 183 -16.09 -2.04 4.99
N MET A 184 -15.89 -2.94 5.96
CA MET A 184 -16.27 -2.78 7.36
C MET A 184 -15.03 -2.99 8.22
N LEU A 185 -14.86 -2.13 9.23
CA LEU A 185 -13.75 -2.16 10.17
C LEU A 185 -14.30 -2.34 11.58
N VAL A 186 -13.65 -3.21 12.35
CA VAL A 186 -13.79 -3.27 13.80
C VAL A 186 -12.41 -3.27 14.43
N GLY A 187 -12.27 -2.61 15.58
CA GLY A 187 -10.97 -2.52 16.26
C GLY A 187 -11.10 -2.31 17.75
N VAL A 188 -10.02 -2.66 18.42
CA VAL A 188 -9.84 -2.44 19.86
C VAL A 188 -8.47 -1.81 20.08
N LYS A 189 -8.44 -0.75 20.85
CA LYS A 189 -7.23 -0.06 21.30
C LYS A 189 -7.13 -0.16 22.81
N LEU A 190 -6.07 -0.80 23.27
CA LEU A 190 -5.73 -1.01 24.69
C LEU A 190 -4.37 -0.37 24.93
N ASP A 191 -4.27 0.67 25.75
CA ASP A 191 -3.04 1.40 26.07
C ASP A 191 -2.00 1.44 24.93
N ASN A 192 -1.13 0.43 24.88
CA ASN A 192 -0.04 0.32 23.92
C ASN A 192 -0.30 -0.68 22.78
N LEU A 193 -1.44 -1.37 22.76
CA LEU A 193 -1.82 -2.37 21.75
C LEU A 193 -3.07 -1.93 21.00
N GLU A 194 -3.02 -1.95 19.68
CA GLU A 194 -4.18 -1.73 18.82
C GLU A 194 -4.32 -2.90 17.85
N ILE A 195 -5.52 -3.49 17.80
CA ILE A 195 -5.88 -4.56 16.88
C ILE A 195 -7.06 -4.09 16.06
N ARG A 196 -6.93 -4.16 14.73
CA ARG A 196 -8.01 -3.86 13.78
C ARG A 196 -8.23 -5.04 12.84
N TYR A 197 -9.49 -5.28 12.52
CA TYR A 197 -9.89 -6.23 11.49
C TYR A 197 -10.74 -5.50 10.45
N VAL A 198 -10.42 -5.70 9.18
CA VAL A 198 -11.17 -5.15 8.06
C VAL A 198 -11.67 -6.28 7.19
N PHE A 199 -12.96 -6.23 6.88
CA PHE A 199 -13.64 -7.09 5.93
C PHE A 199 -14.07 -6.26 4.73
N GLU A 200 -13.71 -6.68 3.53
CA GLU A 200 -14.00 -5.94 2.30
C GLU A 200 -14.70 -6.85 1.28
N VAL A 201 -15.78 -6.32 0.71
CA VAL A 201 -16.62 -6.99 -0.30
C VAL A 201 -16.53 -6.21 -1.60
N PRO A 202 -16.13 -6.81 -2.72
CA PRO A 202 -16.16 -6.16 -4.02
C PRO A 202 -17.59 -5.93 -4.47
N VAL A 203 -17.91 -4.71 -4.93
CA VAL A 203 -19.21 -4.32 -5.48
C VAL A 203 -19.16 -4.10 -6.98
N SER A 204 -17.96 -4.11 -7.58
CA SER A 204 -17.77 -3.94 -9.01
C SER A 204 -18.37 -5.11 -9.80
N ALA A 205 -19.17 -4.78 -10.82
CA ALA A 205 -19.72 -5.77 -11.75
C ALA A 205 -18.63 -6.36 -12.69
N GLN A 206 -17.48 -5.71 -12.77
CA GLN A 206 -16.38 -6.10 -13.69
C GLN A 206 -15.49 -7.21 -13.14
N VAL A 207 -15.62 -7.57 -11.86
CA VAL A 207 -14.87 -8.67 -11.24
C VAL A 207 -15.69 -9.95 -11.31
N PRO A 208 -15.33 -10.91 -12.20
CA PRO A 208 -16.14 -12.13 -12.39
C PRO A 208 -16.18 -13.03 -11.15
N ASN A 209 -15.13 -13.03 -10.34
CA ASN A 209 -15.06 -13.77 -9.08
C ASN A 209 -14.99 -12.77 -7.92
N ARG A 210 -16.11 -12.62 -7.19
CA ARG A 210 -16.23 -11.72 -6.04
C ARG A 210 -15.62 -12.35 -4.79
N TYR A 211 -14.30 -12.35 -4.70
CA TYR A 211 -13.62 -12.76 -3.47
C TYR A 211 -13.65 -11.63 -2.45
N THR A 212 -14.01 -11.97 -1.22
CA THR A 212 -13.89 -11.06 -0.08
C THR A 212 -12.44 -10.94 0.37
N SER A 213 -12.05 -9.79 0.88
CA SER A 213 -10.74 -9.56 1.47
C SER A 213 -10.84 -9.47 2.99
N HIS A 214 -9.86 -10.03 3.67
CA HIS A 214 -9.74 -10.03 5.13
C HIS A 214 -8.37 -9.49 5.51
N GLN A 215 -8.33 -8.46 6.35
CA GLN A 215 -7.09 -7.83 6.78
C GLN A 215 -7.07 -7.74 8.30
N VAL A 216 -5.94 -8.07 8.88
CA VAL A 216 -5.67 -7.90 10.32
C VAL A 216 -4.48 -6.96 10.47
N MET A 217 -4.63 -5.96 11.31
CA MET A 217 -3.54 -5.05 11.71
C MET A 217 -3.34 -5.17 13.22
N ILE A 218 -2.09 -5.32 13.62
CA ILE A 218 -1.66 -5.27 15.00
C ILE A 218 -0.61 -4.17 15.11
N ARG A 219 -0.82 -3.22 16.03
CA ARG A 219 0.11 -2.13 16.30
C ARG A 219 0.51 -2.16 17.77
N PHE A 220 1.81 -2.08 18.02
CA PHE A 220 2.36 -1.86 19.35
C PHE A 220 3.03 -0.49 19.41
N ASN A 221 2.70 0.29 20.42
CA ASN A 221 3.38 1.54 20.73
C ASN A 221 4.41 1.25 21.83
N LEU A 222 5.70 1.42 21.50
CA LEU A 222 6.81 1.09 22.41
C LEU A 222 7.29 2.30 23.25
N GLY A 223 6.65 3.43 23.14
CA GLY A 223 6.96 4.65 23.87
C GLY A 223 5.72 5.30 24.45
N GLU A 224 5.92 6.22 25.39
CA GLU A 224 4.83 7.09 25.84
C GLU A 224 4.37 7.97 24.68
N PRO A 225 3.06 8.35 24.60
CA PRO A 225 2.60 9.30 23.62
C PRO A 225 3.44 10.56 23.74
N ILE A 226 3.98 11.01 22.63
CA ILE A 226 4.70 12.30 22.59
C ILE A 226 3.60 13.38 22.66
N ASP A 227 3.50 14.02 23.83
CA ASP A 227 2.62 15.18 24.10
C ASP A 227 2.94 16.38 23.17
#